data_f5669853f6f9f1d657edf9e0020026ac
#
_entry.id   f5669853f6f9f1d657edf9e0020026ac
#
_cell.length_a   1.000
_cell.length_b   1.000
_cell.length_c   1.000
_cell.angle_alpha   90.00
_cell.angle_beta   90.00
_cell.angle_gamma   90.00
#
_symmetry.space_group_name_H-M   'P 1'
#
loop_
_entity.id
_entity.type
_entity.pdbx_description
1 polymer ?
#
loop_
_entity_poly.entity_id
_entity_poly.type
_entity_poly.pdbx_seq_one_letter_code
_entity_poly.pdbx_strand_id
1 'polypeptide(L)'
;MKILFIFAHPDDEAFGPAGTIMTHLGNGDDVTVVSLCKGNRPGADVENSRGLQFHENCKAMGVRGVLLNQSDCLMTREETSKAVEQLINDIQPSTVYTHFVGDVHQDHRLVAECVTVACRPKPDSSVTKLLMCEIPASTEWAFGTHGDFSPNVYIDVTPYAGRKAELLGYYETEVYNFPDARSVDSMMLQANYRGKQSGVSYAEAFQLVFDLHRTVQ
;
A
#
# COMPACT_ATOMS: atom_id res chain seq x y z
N MET A 1 10.32 -14.58 3.19
CA MET A 1 8.93 -14.93 2.78
C MET A 1 8.63 -14.22 1.46
N LYS A 2 7.50 -14.55 0.78
CA LYS A 2 7.00 -13.76 -0.36
C LYS A 2 5.95 -12.78 0.13
N ILE A 3 6.18 -11.50 -0.07
CA ILE A 3 5.34 -10.40 0.39
C ILE A 3 4.81 -9.64 -0.82
N LEU A 4 3.50 -9.40 -0.85
CA LEU A 4 2.86 -8.71 -1.94
C LEU A 4 2.11 -7.48 -1.42
N PHE A 5 2.43 -6.32 -1.98
CA PHE A 5 1.70 -5.08 -1.77
C PHE A 5 0.86 -4.79 -3.01
N ILE A 6 -0.46 -4.61 -2.86
CA ILE A 6 -1.39 -4.32 -3.95
C ILE A 6 -2.11 -3.01 -3.67
N PHE A 7 -1.87 -2.02 -4.53
CA PHE A 7 -2.42 -0.67 -4.43
C PHE A 7 -3.14 -0.26 -5.71
N ALA A 8 -4.00 0.74 -5.58
CA ALA A 8 -4.74 1.29 -6.69
C ALA A 8 -3.86 2.14 -7.61
N HIS A 9 -3.06 3.06 -7.01
CA HIS A 9 -2.35 4.11 -7.73
C HIS A 9 -0.84 4.06 -7.51
N PRO A 10 -0.06 4.58 -8.48
CA PRO A 10 1.33 4.94 -8.25
C PRO A 10 1.37 6.13 -7.27
N ASP A 11 2.06 6.02 -6.18
CA ASP A 11 2.24 6.88 -5.01
C ASP A 11 1.78 6.24 -3.69
N ASP A 12 0.78 5.37 -3.70
CA ASP A 12 0.25 4.70 -2.51
C ASP A 12 1.33 3.92 -1.73
N GLU A 13 2.27 3.30 -2.43
CA GLU A 13 3.37 2.55 -1.81
C GLU A 13 4.33 3.46 -1.03
N ALA A 14 4.50 4.71 -1.51
CA ALA A 14 5.36 5.69 -0.85
C ALA A 14 4.65 6.39 0.30
N PHE A 15 3.40 6.79 0.08
CA PHE A 15 2.58 7.50 1.07
C PHE A 15 2.19 6.59 2.24
N GLY A 16 1.81 5.36 1.94
CA GLY A 16 1.47 4.36 2.94
C GLY A 16 2.70 3.63 3.50
N PRO A 17 3.02 2.42 3.03
CA PRO A 17 3.90 1.48 3.71
C PRO A 17 5.36 1.46 3.22
N ALA A 18 5.95 2.56 2.72
CA ALA A 18 7.32 2.55 2.21
C ALA A 18 8.35 2.04 3.23
N GLY A 19 8.21 2.43 4.49
CA GLY A 19 9.08 1.95 5.56
C GLY A 19 8.95 0.45 5.80
N THR A 20 7.72 -0.06 5.75
CA THR A 20 7.41 -1.49 5.88
C THR A 20 7.97 -2.30 4.71
N ILE A 21 7.85 -1.78 3.47
CA ILE A 21 8.47 -2.38 2.29
C ILE A 21 9.96 -2.54 2.49
N MET A 22 10.65 -1.48 2.92
CA MET A 22 12.09 -1.52 3.20
C MET A 22 12.45 -2.42 4.38
N THR A 23 11.59 -2.51 5.39
CA THR A 23 11.77 -3.43 6.52
C THR A 23 11.73 -4.89 6.06
N HIS A 24 10.78 -5.26 5.21
CA HIS A 24 10.72 -6.60 4.61
C HIS A 24 11.97 -6.91 3.76
N LEU A 25 12.39 -5.97 2.91
CA LEU A 25 13.62 -6.13 2.13
C LEU A 25 14.85 -6.32 3.03
N GLY A 26 14.96 -5.52 4.11
CA GLY A 26 16.03 -5.65 5.10
C GLY A 26 16.04 -7.01 5.82
N ASN A 27 14.88 -7.64 5.96
CA ASN A 27 14.74 -8.98 6.53
C ASN A 27 15.03 -10.11 5.51
N GLY A 28 15.32 -9.77 4.24
CA GLY A 28 15.57 -10.73 3.17
C GLY A 28 14.30 -11.36 2.59
N ASP A 29 13.16 -10.72 2.74
CA ASP A 29 11.91 -11.15 2.12
C ASP A 29 11.91 -10.82 0.61
N ASP A 30 11.23 -11.66 -0.18
CA ASP A 30 10.96 -11.42 -1.61
C ASP A 30 9.71 -10.54 -1.73
N VAL A 31 9.92 -9.26 -2.02
CA VAL A 31 8.88 -8.24 -2.00
C VAL A 31 8.50 -7.82 -3.41
N THR A 32 7.19 -7.82 -3.70
CA THR A 32 6.63 -7.25 -4.92
C THR A 32 5.61 -6.17 -4.56
N VAL A 33 5.71 -5.03 -5.22
CA VAL A 33 4.77 -3.90 -5.11
C VAL A 33 4.03 -3.75 -6.42
N VAL A 34 2.71 -3.70 -6.37
CA VAL A 34 1.84 -3.57 -7.53
C VAL A 34 0.98 -2.32 -7.42
N SER A 35 0.99 -1.51 -8.46
CA SER A 35 -0.03 -0.51 -8.71
C SER A 35 -0.95 -1.01 -9.83
N LEU A 36 -2.26 -1.05 -9.59
CA LEU A 36 -3.24 -1.57 -10.55
C LEU A 36 -3.52 -0.59 -11.68
N CYS A 37 -3.40 0.71 -11.45
CA CYS A 37 -3.53 1.71 -12.51
C CYS A 37 -2.20 2.41 -12.82
N LYS A 38 -2.15 3.09 -13.98
CA LYS A 38 -0.98 3.86 -14.40
C LYS A 38 -0.88 5.25 -13.77
N GLY A 39 -1.89 5.67 -13.02
CA GLY A 39 -1.97 7.01 -12.47
C GLY A 39 -2.34 8.10 -13.48
N ASN A 40 -2.83 7.73 -14.65
CA ASN A 40 -3.32 8.68 -15.66
C ASN A 40 -4.81 8.90 -15.44
N ARG A 41 -5.19 10.12 -15.11
CA ARG A 41 -6.60 10.52 -15.12
C ARG A 41 -7.08 10.62 -16.57
N PRO A 42 -8.33 10.21 -16.88
CA PRO A 42 -8.90 10.39 -18.20
C PRO A 42 -8.82 11.87 -18.64
N GLY A 43 -8.23 12.12 -19.83
CA GLY A 43 -8.08 13.47 -20.38
C GLY A 43 -6.85 14.26 -19.89
N ALA A 44 -5.95 13.66 -19.13
CA ALA A 44 -4.68 14.28 -18.82
C ALA A 44 -3.72 14.17 -20.01
N ASP A 45 -3.26 15.31 -20.53
CA ASP A 45 -2.31 15.39 -21.67
C ASP A 45 -0.86 15.01 -21.29
N VAL A 46 -0.62 14.60 -20.08
CA VAL A 46 0.74 14.33 -19.59
C VAL A 46 1.03 12.84 -19.73
N GLU A 47 1.98 12.51 -20.59
CA GLU A 47 2.61 11.19 -20.62
C GLU A 47 2.97 10.76 -19.20
N ASN A 48 2.18 9.86 -18.67
CA ASN A 48 2.41 8.92 -17.57
C ASN A 48 3.54 9.28 -16.57
N SER A 49 3.54 10.51 -16.04
CA SER A 49 4.57 10.93 -15.08
C SER A 49 4.55 10.09 -13.81
N ARG A 50 3.36 9.79 -13.23
CA ARG A 50 3.24 8.99 -12.00
C ARG A 50 3.69 7.53 -12.19
N GLY A 51 3.43 6.94 -13.35
CA GLY A 51 3.92 5.58 -13.63
C GLY A 51 5.44 5.50 -13.74
N LEU A 52 6.09 6.52 -14.33
CA LEU A 52 7.55 6.61 -14.34
C LEU A 52 8.10 6.82 -12.93
N GLN A 53 7.49 7.73 -12.16
CA GLN A 53 7.85 7.99 -10.76
C GLN A 53 7.71 6.73 -9.90
N PHE A 54 6.68 5.90 -10.12
CA PHE A 54 6.52 4.60 -9.48
C PHE A 54 7.71 3.66 -9.75
N HIS A 55 8.13 3.55 -11.01
CA HIS A 55 9.27 2.70 -11.36
C HIS A 55 10.57 3.21 -10.75
N GLU A 56 10.79 4.52 -10.75
CA GLU A 56 11.95 5.15 -10.11
C GLU A 56 11.92 4.95 -8.60
N ASN A 57 10.77 5.11 -7.98
CA ASN A 57 10.57 4.90 -6.54
C ASN A 57 10.85 3.43 -6.14
N CYS A 58 10.26 2.48 -6.86
CA CYS A 58 10.51 1.05 -6.63
C CYS A 58 12.00 0.70 -6.82
N LYS A 59 12.64 1.25 -7.84
CA LYS A 59 14.09 1.09 -8.07
C LYS A 59 14.91 1.68 -6.91
N ALA A 60 14.53 2.86 -6.43
CA ALA A 60 15.19 3.52 -5.32
C ALA A 60 15.04 2.76 -3.99
N MET A 61 13.91 2.06 -3.79
CA MET A 61 13.71 1.14 -2.67
C MET A 61 14.44 -0.21 -2.86
N GLY A 62 14.79 -0.56 -4.09
CA GLY A 62 15.33 -1.90 -4.39
C GLY A 62 14.27 -3.00 -4.46
N VAL A 63 13.02 -2.65 -4.76
CA VAL A 63 11.88 -3.56 -4.79
C VAL A 63 11.40 -3.83 -6.22
N ARG A 64 10.82 -5.01 -6.46
CA ARG A 64 10.14 -5.32 -7.72
C ARG A 64 8.83 -4.54 -7.81
N GLY A 65 8.76 -3.55 -8.70
CA GLY A 65 7.53 -2.82 -9.04
C GLY A 65 6.81 -3.42 -10.25
N VAL A 66 5.50 -3.58 -10.16
CA VAL A 66 4.62 -4.00 -11.26
C VAL A 66 3.54 -2.95 -11.46
N LEU A 67 3.46 -2.39 -12.64
CA LEU A 67 2.48 -1.39 -13.00
C LEU A 67 1.49 -2.00 -14.00
N LEU A 68 0.21 -2.07 -13.61
CA LEU A 68 -0.86 -2.50 -14.51
C LEU A 68 -1.49 -1.29 -15.22
N ASN A 69 -2.50 -1.55 -16.05
CA ASN A 69 -3.02 -0.54 -16.99
C ASN A 69 -4.50 -0.19 -16.75
N GLN A 70 -4.99 -0.30 -15.52
CA GLN A 70 -6.35 0.14 -15.22
C GLN A 70 -6.42 1.68 -15.21
N SER A 71 -7.61 2.21 -15.47
CA SER A 71 -7.82 3.66 -15.51
C SER A 71 -8.16 4.19 -14.13
N ASP A 72 -7.47 5.24 -13.70
CA ASP A 72 -7.71 5.98 -12.44
C ASP A 72 -9.18 6.48 -12.40
N CYS A 73 -9.85 6.27 -11.27
CA CYS A 73 -11.27 6.58 -11.02
C CYS A 73 -12.29 5.83 -11.91
N LEU A 74 -11.85 4.94 -12.79
CA LEU A 74 -12.71 4.15 -13.68
C LEU A 74 -12.45 2.64 -13.56
N MET A 75 -11.81 2.20 -12.48
CA MET A 75 -11.56 0.79 -12.22
C MET A 75 -12.87 0.02 -12.08
N THR A 76 -12.95 -1.14 -12.72
CA THR A 76 -14.11 -2.02 -12.62
C THR A 76 -13.83 -3.20 -11.70
N ARG A 77 -14.87 -3.66 -11.00
CA ARG A 77 -14.75 -4.84 -10.12
C ARG A 77 -14.28 -6.08 -10.88
N GLU A 78 -14.77 -6.28 -12.10
CA GLU A 78 -14.45 -7.46 -12.91
C GLU A 78 -12.96 -7.49 -13.26
N GLU A 79 -12.43 -6.39 -13.80
CA GLU A 79 -11.01 -6.29 -14.19
C GLU A 79 -10.09 -6.35 -12.97
N THR A 80 -10.45 -5.64 -11.89
CA THR A 80 -9.68 -5.63 -10.65
C THR A 80 -9.62 -7.02 -10.01
N SER A 81 -10.76 -7.73 -9.92
CA SER A 81 -10.78 -9.09 -9.36
C SER A 81 -9.93 -10.06 -10.16
N LYS A 82 -10.02 -10.03 -11.51
CA LYS A 82 -9.19 -10.88 -12.39
C LYS A 82 -7.70 -10.58 -12.21
N ALA A 83 -7.32 -9.31 -12.18
CA ALA A 83 -5.94 -8.90 -12.02
C ALA A 83 -5.36 -9.35 -10.67
N VAL A 84 -6.11 -9.13 -9.57
CA VAL A 84 -5.69 -9.53 -8.22
C VAL A 84 -5.56 -11.04 -8.09
N GLU A 85 -6.55 -11.82 -8.59
CA GLU A 85 -6.49 -13.27 -8.57
C GLU A 85 -5.29 -13.80 -9.36
N GLN A 86 -4.99 -13.23 -10.52
CA GLN A 86 -3.82 -13.61 -11.32
C GLN A 86 -2.51 -13.30 -10.58
N LEU A 87 -2.38 -12.11 -9.98
CA LEU A 87 -1.19 -11.72 -9.21
C LEU A 87 -0.93 -12.69 -8.04
N ILE A 88 -1.98 -13.07 -7.30
CA ILE A 88 -1.85 -14.01 -6.18
C ILE A 88 -1.45 -15.40 -6.69
N ASN A 89 -2.03 -15.85 -7.79
CA ASN A 89 -1.72 -17.16 -8.38
C ASN A 89 -0.28 -17.22 -8.92
N ASP A 90 0.21 -16.16 -9.55
CA ASP A 90 1.54 -16.12 -10.16
C ASP A 90 2.65 -15.95 -9.11
N ILE A 91 2.41 -15.09 -8.10
CA ILE A 91 3.41 -14.75 -7.09
C ILE A 91 3.40 -15.76 -5.93
N GLN A 92 2.23 -16.29 -5.57
CA GLN A 92 2.04 -17.17 -4.41
C GLN A 92 2.58 -16.54 -3.11
N PRO A 93 2.09 -15.33 -2.72
CA PRO A 93 2.55 -14.64 -1.53
C PRO A 93 2.05 -15.32 -0.26
N SER A 94 2.83 -15.24 0.82
CA SER A 94 2.38 -15.64 2.16
C SER A 94 1.69 -14.49 2.91
N THR A 95 2.11 -13.26 2.63
CA THR A 95 1.55 -12.06 3.24
C THR A 95 1.15 -11.06 2.17
N VAL A 96 -0.04 -10.48 2.30
CA VAL A 96 -0.56 -9.46 1.40
C VAL A 96 -0.88 -8.19 2.19
N TYR A 97 -0.47 -7.05 1.65
CA TYR A 97 -0.85 -5.72 2.11
C TYR A 97 -1.71 -5.03 1.06
N THR A 98 -2.73 -4.29 1.50
CA THR A 98 -3.62 -3.54 0.62
C THR A 98 -4.19 -2.32 1.33
N HIS A 99 -5.03 -1.55 0.64
CA HIS A 99 -5.74 -0.42 1.22
C HIS A 99 -6.69 -0.81 2.35
N PHE A 100 -7.05 0.17 3.16
CA PHE A 100 -8.16 0.05 4.10
C PHE A 100 -9.50 0.08 3.35
N VAL A 101 -10.38 -0.87 3.68
CA VAL A 101 -11.69 -1.01 3.00
C VAL A 101 -12.63 0.16 3.26
N GLY A 102 -12.39 0.96 4.30
CA GLY A 102 -13.18 2.14 4.65
C GLY A 102 -12.57 3.47 4.17
N ASP A 103 -11.61 3.45 3.26
CA ASP A 103 -10.97 4.64 2.69
C ASP A 103 -11.97 5.54 1.94
N VAL A 104 -11.72 6.86 1.86
CA VAL A 104 -12.58 7.78 1.12
C VAL A 104 -12.50 7.56 -0.39
N HIS A 105 -11.32 7.13 -0.90
CA HIS A 105 -11.12 6.92 -2.33
C HIS A 105 -11.82 5.64 -2.81
N GLN A 106 -12.67 5.78 -3.84
CA GLN A 106 -13.45 4.67 -4.37
C GLN A 106 -12.60 3.50 -4.88
N ASP A 107 -11.47 3.78 -5.56
CA ASP A 107 -10.57 2.76 -6.10
C ASP A 107 -9.86 2.02 -4.98
N HIS A 108 -9.46 2.71 -3.88
CA HIS A 108 -8.87 2.07 -2.70
C HIS A 108 -9.84 1.04 -2.10
N ARG A 109 -11.11 1.43 -1.91
CA ARG A 109 -12.14 0.49 -1.41
C ARG A 109 -12.33 -0.69 -2.34
N LEU A 110 -12.43 -0.42 -3.65
CA LEU A 110 -12.60 -1.48 -4.66
C LEU A 110 -11.44 -2.48 -4.63
N VAL A 111 -10.20 -1.99 -4.59
CA VAL A 111 -9.00 -2.83 -4.51
C VAL A 111 -9.00 -3.63 -3.22
N ALA A 112 -9.26 -2.99 -2.06
CA ALA A 112 -9.32 -3.66 -0.77
C ALA A 112 -10.36 -4.79 -0.73
N GLU A 113 -11.55 -4.56 -1.29
CA GLU A 113 -12.60 -5.56 -1.39
C GLU A 113 -12.19 -6.75 -2.29
N CYS A 114 -11.64 -6.47 -3.48
CA CYS A 114 -11.18 -7.51 -4.41
C CYS A 114 -10.05 -8.34 -3.81
N VAL A 115 -9.08 -7.69 -3.16
CA VAL A 115 -7.98 -8.37 -2.45
C VAL A 115 -8.50 -9.23 -1.31
N THR A 116 -9.44 -8.73 -0.51
CA THR A 116 -10.05 -9.49 0.58
C THR A 116 -10.73 -10.75 0.07
N VAL A 117 -11.46 -10.65 -1.06
CA VAL A 117 -12.12 -11.81 -1.68
C VAL A 117 -11.09 -12.81 -2.22
N ALA A 118 -10.04 -12.35 -2.89
CA ALA A 118 -9.02 -13.21 -3.48
C ALA A 118 -8.16 -13.92 -2.40
N CYS A 119 -7.85 -13.23 -1.30
CA CYS A 119 -7.06 -13.74 -0.18
C CYS A 119 -7.84 -14.61 0.82
N ARG A 120 -9.11 -14.96 0.54
CA ARG A 120 -9.89 -15.79 1.47
C ARG A 120 -9.12 -17.06 1.84
N PRO A 121 -9.09 -17.45 3.13
CA PRO A 121 -8.45 -18.68 3.55
C PRO A 121 -9.10 -19.91 2.90
N LYS A 122 -8.40 -20.49 1.93
CA LYS A 122 -8.77 -21.76 1.25
C LYS A 122 -7.71 -22.81 1.59
N PRO A 123 -8.01 -24.11 1.51
CA PRO A 123 -7.04 -25.17 1.78
C PRO A 123 -5.72 -24.98 1.04
N ASP A 124 -5.78 -24.62 -0.24
CA ASP A 124 -4.62 -24.50 -1.13
C ASP A 124 -4.10 -23.03 -1.27
N SER A 125 -4.61 -22.09 -0.47
CA SER A 125 -4.16 -20.71 -0.51
C SER A 125 -2.75 -20.58 0.03
N SER A 126 -1.88 -19.90 -0.72
CA SER A 126 -0.56 -19.50 -0.23
C SER A 126 -0.64 -18.39 0.83
N VAL A 127 -1.71 -17.55 0.74
CA VAL A 127 -1.88 -16.40 1.63
C VAL A 127 -2.29 -16.87 3.03
N THR A 128 -1.46 -16.53 4.00
CA THR A 128 -1.70 -16.81 5.41
C THR A 128 -1.91 -15.54 6.23
N LYS A 129 -1.55 -14.39 5.68
CA LYS A 129 -1.70 -13.10 6.38
C LYS A 129 -2.18 -12.00 5.43
N LEU A 130 -3.20 -11.25 5.86
CA LEU A 130 -3.72 -10.08 5.14
C LEU A 130 -3.78 -8.88 6.08
N LEU A 131 -3.18 -7.76 5.64
CA LEU A 131 -3.17 -6.50 6.35
C LEU A 131 -3.67 -5.36 5.45
N MET A 132 -4.40 -4.43 6.06
CA MET A 132 -4.82 -3.18 5.44
C MET A 132 -4.02 -2.02 6.00
N CYS A 133 -3.54 -1.14 5.13
CA CYS A 133 -2.80 0.07 5.51
C CYS A 133 -3.64 1.33 5.33
N GLU A 134 -3.31 2.35 6.09
CA GLU A 134 -3.79 3.70 5.85
C GLU A 134 -2.94 4.40 4.79
N ILE A 135 -3.60 5.21 3.97
CA ILE A 135 -2.95 6.12 3.02
C ILE A 135 -3.24 7.55 3.49
N PRO A 136 -2.20 8.31 3.90
CA PRO A 136 -2.35 9.71 4.30
C PRO A 136 -3.08 10.56 3.25
N ALA A 137 -3.90 11.50 3.70
CA ALA A 137 -4.77 12.33 2.85
C ALA A 137 -5.85 11.55 2.08
N SER A 138 -6.18 10.35 2.54
CA SER A 138 -7.24 9.53 1.96
C SER A 138 -8.01 8.77 3.04
N THR A 139 -7.31 7.95 3.83
CA THR A 139 -7.98 7.12 4.84
C THR A 139 -8.64 7.95 5.95
N GLU A 140 -7.97 8.98 6.48
CA GLU A 140 -8.51 9.85 7.53
C GLU A 140 -9.68 10.72 7.06
N TRP A 141 -9.73 11.04 5.77
CA TRP A 141 -10.81 11.87 5.20
C TRP A 141 -12.10 11.10 4.93
N ALA A 142 -12.11 9.81 5.19
CA ALA A 142 -13.36 9.05 5.23
C ALA A 142 -14.26 9.44 6.42
N PHE A 143 -13.72 10.07 7.47
CA PHE A 143 -14.46 10.55 8.65
C PHE A 143 -15.43 9.51 9.24
N GLY A 144 -15.04 8.22 9.19
CA GLY A 144 -15.87 7.12 9.65
C GLY A 144 -17.08 6.77 8.76
N THR A 145 -17.27 7.43 7.62
CA THR A 145 -18.43 7.18 6.72
C THR A 145 -18.46 5.76 6.16
N HIS A 146 -17.31 5.10 6.11
CA HIS A 146 -17.14 3.72 5.64
C HIS A 146 -16.49 2.82 6.71
N GLY A 147 -16.55 3.23 7.98
CA GLY A 147 -15.87 2.61 9.11
C GLY A 147 -14.56 3.30 9.47
N ASP A 148 -14.09 3.05 10.70
CA ASP A 148 -12.88 3.67 11.23
C ASP A 148 -11.66 2.79 11.00
N PHE A 149 -10.53 3.39 10.59
CA PHE A 149 -9.25 2.71 10.58
C PHE A 149 -8.77 2.51 12.02
N SER A 150 -8.80 1.27 12.49
CA SER A 150 -8.44 0.88 13.85
C SER A 150 -7.21 -0.05 13.82
N PRO A 151 -5.99 0.50 13.71
CA PRO A 151 -4.79 -0.30 13.57
C PRO A 151 -4.49 -1.10 14.84
N ASN A 152 -4.02 -2.32 14.65
CA ASN A 152 -3.64 -3.27 15.69
C ASN A 152 -2.30 -3.96 15.44
N VAL A 153 -1.65 -3.63 14.32
CA VAL A 153 -0.28 -4.06 13.98
C VAL A 153 0.54 -2.81 13.68
N TYR A 154 1.72 -2.71 14.28
CA TYR A 154 2.65 -1.60 14.09
C TYR A 154 4.01 -2.16 13.68
N ILE A 155 4.59 -1.60 12.63
CA ILE A 155 5.92 -1.98 12.16
C ILE A 155 6.86 -0.81 12.42
N ASP A 156 7.92 -1.06 13.18
CA ASP A 156 8.97 -0.08 13.43
C ASP A 156 9.72 0.22 12.13
N VAL A 157 9.58 1.46 11.68
CA VAL A 157 10.24 1.99 10.48
C VAL A 157 11.26 3.07 10.80
N THR A 158 11.63 3.20 12.08
CA THR A 158 12.61 4.20 12.55
C THR A 158 13.89 4.19 11.72
N PRO A 159 14.49 3.03 11.35
CA PRO A 159 15.69 3.00 10.52
C PRO A 159 15.50 3.55 9.11
N TYR A 160 14.27 3.58 8.63
CA TYR A 160 13.92 3.97 7.26
C TYR A 160 13.19 5.32 7.15
N ALA A 161 12.97 6.00 8.27
CA ALA A 161 12.18 7.24 8.29
C ALA A 161 12.73 8.34 7.37
N GLY A 162 14.05 8.58 7.40
CA GLY A 162 14.70 9.52 6.49
C GLY A 162 14.56 9.11 5.03
N ARG A 163 14.72 7.81 4.73
CA ARG A 163 14.56 7.29 3.37
C ARG A 163 13.13 7.39 2.88
N LYS A 164 12.14 7.12 3.74
CA LYS A 164 10.72 7.35 3.40
C LYS A 164 10.48 8.81 3.00
N ALA A 165 10.99 9.77 3.77
CA ALA A 165 10.86 11.20 3.43
C ALA A 165 11.47 11.55 2.06
N GLU A 166 12.61 10.96 1.70
CA GLU A 166 13.21 11.12 0.37
C GLU A 166 12.34 10.51 -0.74
N LEU A 167 11.79 9.30 -0.52
CA LEU A 167 10.95 8.60 -1.49
C LEU A 167 9.67 9.35 -1.83
N LEU A 168 9.08 10.07 -0.88
CA LEU A 168 7.93 10.94 -1.12
C LEU A 168 8.25 12.02 -2.16
N GLY A 169 9.48 12.51 -2.21
CA GLY A 169 9.93 13.52 -3.17
C GLY A 169 9.95 13.06 -4.63
N TYR A 170 9.84 11.76 -4.91
CA TYR A 170 9.72 11.27 -6.29
C TYR A 170 8.36 11.62 -6.93
N TYR A 171 7.34 11.85 -6.10
CA TYR A 171 5.97 12.19 -6.55
C TYR A 171 5.72 13.70 -6.46
N GLU A 172 6.53 14.50 -7.16
CA GLU A 172 6.54 15.98 -7.09
C GLU A 172 5.15 16.60 -7.33
N THR A 173 4.32 15.97 -8.18
CA THR A 173 2.98 16.48 -8.50
C THR A 173 1.92 16.11 -7.46
N GLU A 174 2.22 15.18 -6.58
CA GLU A 174 1.30 14.65 -5.56
C GLU A 174 1.67 15.10 -4.13
N VAL A 175 2.84 15.70 -3.96
CA VAL A 175 3.32 16.22 -2.67
C VAL A 175 3.19 17.74 -2.63
N TYR A 176 2.61 18.25 -1.56
CA TYR A 176 2.30 19.67 -1.37
C TYR A 176 3.08 20.23 -0.17
N ASN A 177 2.94 21.54 0.06
CA ASN A 177 3.56 22.21 1.21
C ASN A 177 2.70 22.03 2.47
N PHE A 178 3.37 21.93 3.63
CA PHE A 178 2.67 21.97 4.92
C PHE A 178 1.79 23.24 5.03
N PRO A 179 0.54 23.15 5.56
CA PRO A 179 -0.03 22.05 6.35
C PRO A 179 -0.87 21.04 5.56
N ASP A 180 -0.69 20.89 4.26
CA ASP A 180 -1.41 19.90 3.50
C ASP A 180 -1.12 18.49 4.03
N ALA A 181 -2.13 17.62 4.07
CA ALA A 181 -1.97 16.24 4.53
C ALA A 181 -1.01 15.43 3.67
N ARG A 182 -0.85 15.80 2.39
CA ARG A 182 0.14 15.25 1.45
C ARG A 182 1.49 15.94 1.49
N SER A 183 1.78 16.76 2.50
CA SER A 183 3.16 17.24 2.69
C SER A 183 4.04 16.17 3.29
N VAL A 184 5.34 16.21 3.00
CA VAL A 184 6.32 15.31 3.63
C VAL A 184 6.23 15.42 5.15
N ASP A 185 6.16 16.63 5.67
CA ASP A 185 6.07 16.88 7.12
C ASP A 185 4.82 16.22 7.73
N SER A 186 3.65 16.36 7.11
CA SER A 186 2.39 15.76 7.61
C SER A 186 2.45 14.24 7.62
N MET A 187 2.97 13.62 6.54
CA MET A 187 3.14 12.17 6.47
C MET A 187 4.15 11.64 7.49
N MET A 188 5.24 12.38 7.73
CA MET A 188 6.23 12.02 8.76
C MET A 188 5.70 12.23 10.18
N LEU A 189 4.84 13.25 10.40
CA LEU A 189 4.14 13.44 11.67
C LEU A 189 3.19 12.27 11.96
N GLN A 190 2.49 11.76 10.95
CA GLN A 190 1.64 10.57 11.11
C GLN A 190 2.46 9.34 11.48
N ALA A 191 3.58 9.08 10.79
CA ALA A 191 4.45 7.96 11.13
C ALA A 191 5.05 8.10 12.55
N ASN A 192 5.39 9.32 12.98
CA ASN A 192 5.83 9.60 14.35
C ASN A 192 4.70 9.37 15.37
N TYR A 193 3.47 9.80 15.05
CA TYR A 193 2.31 9.54 15.91
C TYR A 193 2.06 8.04 16.10
N ARG A 194 2.15 7.24 15.03
CA ARG A 194 2.06 5.78 15.08
C ARG A 194 3.21 5.16 15.87
N GLY A 195 4.41 5.71 15.73
CA GLY A 195 5.57 5.34 16.54
C GLY A 195 5.31 5.56 18.02
N LYS A 196 4.79 6.73 18.41
CA LYS A 196 4.42 7.03 19.79
C LYS A 196 3.41 6.03 20.34
N GLN A 197 2.43 5.58 19.54
CA GLN A 197 1.44 4.59 19.97
C GLN A 197 2.06 3.21 20.26
N SER A 198 3.18 2.88 19.61
CA SER A 198 3.85 1.57 19.70
C SER A 198 5.19 1.59 20.45
N GLY A 199 5.63 2.76 20.96
CA GLY A 199 6.85 2.88 21.76
C GLY A 199 8.14 2.96 20.95
N VAL A 200 8.06 3.35 19.66
CA VAL A 200 9.21 3.59 18.78
C VAL A 200 9.17 5.02 18.22
N SER A 201 10.23 5.48 17.55
CA SER A 201 10.27 6.85 17.00
C SER A 201 9.34 7.02 15.80
N TYR A 202 9.31 6.04 14.90
CA TYR A 202 8.46 6.04 13.71
C TYR A 202 7.91 4.63 13.48
N ALA A 203 6.61 4.53 13.22
CA ALA A 203 5.97 3.29 12.82
C ALA A 203 5.00 3.52 11.67
N GLU A 204 4.74 2.47 10.92
CA GLU A 204 3.59 2.37 10.04
C GLU A 204 2.58 1.41 10.65
N ALA A 205 1.30 1.76 10.52
CA ALA A 205 0.24 1.07 11.23
C ALA A 205 -0.69 0.34 10.25
N PHE A 206 -1.15 -0.83 10.68
CA PHE A 206 -1.97 -1.72 9.87
C PHE A 206 -3.13 -2.28 10.66
N GLN A 207 -4.21 -2.53 9.96
CA GLN A 207 -5.32 -3.33 10.48
C GLN A 207 -5.17 -4.76 9.98
N LEU A 208 -4.95 -5.69 10.90
CA LEU A 208 -4.88 -7.10 10.60
C LEU A 208 -6.28 -7.62 10.27
N VAL A 209 -6.44 -8.20 9.08
CA VAL A 209 -7.68 -8.86 8.67
C VAL A 209 -7.68 -10.32 9.15
N PHE A 210 -6.61 -11.05 8.88
CA PHE A 210 -6.36 -12.37 9.46
C PHE A 210 -4.87 -12.71 9.48
N ASP A 211 -4.49 -13.62 10.38
CA ASP A 211 -3.17 -14.26 10.46
C ASP A 211 -3.39 -15.75 10.76
N LEU A 212 -3.15 -16.59 9.77
CA LEU A 212 -3.39 -18.05 9.83
C LEU A 212 -2.08 -18.79 10.06
N HIS A 213 -1.94 -19.42 11.21
CA HIS A 213 -0.83 -20.31 11.53
C HIS A 213 -1.21 -21.75 11.17
N ARG A 214 -0.62 -22.31 10.11
CA ARG A 214 -0.85 -23.71 9.72
C ARG A 214 0.11 -24.62 10.48
N THR A 215 -0.41 -25.69 11.05
CA THR A 215 0.44 -26.75 11.61
C THR A 215 1.11 -27.51 10.46
N VAL A 216 2.43 -27.65 10.52
CA VAL A 216 3.16 -28.51 9.59
C VAL A 216 2.75 -29.97 9.89
N GLN A 217 2.17 -30.64 8.92
CA GLN A 217 1.84 -32.08 9.02
C GLN A 217 3.06 -32.90 8.69
#